data_5a4c93552f1aa7054718721cdb5275ba
#
_entry.id   5a4c93552f1aa7054718721cdb5275ba
#
_cell.length_a   1.000
_cell.length_b   1.000
_cell.length_c   1.000
_cell.angle_alpha   90.00
_cell.angle_beta   90.00
_cell.angle_gamma   90.00
#
_symmetry.space_group_name_H-M   'P 1'
#
loop_
_entity.id
_entity.type
_entity.pdbx_description
1 polymer ?
#
loop_
_entity_poly.entity_id
_entity_poly.type
_entity_poly.pdbx_seq_one_letter_code
_entity_poly.pdbx_strand_id
1 'polypeptide(L)'
;MINIEQRGARQVVLVLDQLVARMDDMSPALAEIGEDLVESMKGRFASAKAPDGTPWAPNSPVTITAYLGLFKGSHKKDGSLSKKGQQRAASKKPGTGETKALQTTINYQLESNDTVSVGSPLVYAAMFNFGGTREKFPNLWGDIPAREFAGVSDADRENILEIVGSYLLGA
;
A
#
# COMPACT_ATOMS: atom_id res chain seq x y z
N MET A 1 -43.34 38.82 -31.51
CA MET A 1 -41.98 38.24 -31.46
C MET A 1 -41.74 37.85 -30.03
N ILE A 2 -41.47 36.58 -29.76
CA ILE A 2 -41.11 36.06 -28.41
C ILE A 2 -39.60 36.20 -28.34
N ASN A 3 -39.07 37.09 -27.47
CA ASN A 3 -37.65 37.19 -27.19
C ASN A 3 -37.33 36.20 -26.06
N ILE A 4 -36.60 35.11 -26.38
CA ILE A 4 -36.07 34.20 -25.36
C ILE A 4 -34.67 34.70 -24.99
N GLU A 5 -34.54 35.35 -23.81
CA GLU A 5 -33.23 35.71 -23.25
C GLU A 5 -32.63 34.47 -22.57
N GLN A 6 -31.55 33.92 -23.13
CA GLN A 6 -30.74 32.87 -22.47
C GLN A 6 -29.81 33.54 -21.45
N ARG A 7 -30.27 33.69 -20.20
CA ARG A 7 -29.41 34.16 -19.09
C ARG A 7 -28.69 32.95 -18.46
N GLY A 8 -27.38 33.02 -18.37
CA GLY A 8 -26.54 31.99 -17.71
C GLY A 8 -25.93 30.94 -18.63
N ALA A 9 -26.31 30.85 -19.91
CA ALA A 9 -25.74 29.86 -20.84
C ALA A 9 -24.21 29.93 -20.95
N ARG A 10 -23.63 31.14 -20.93
CA ARG A 10 -22.16 31.33 -20.97
C ARG A 10 -21.48 30.78 -19.74
N GLN A 11 -22.06 30.94 -18.55
CA GLN A 11 -21.50 30.40 -17.28
C GLN A 11 -21.54 28.88 -17.25
N VAL A 12 -22.63 28.28 -17.75
CA VAL A 12 -22.76 26.83 -17.89
C VAL A 12 -21.69 26.27 -18.83
N VAL A 13 -21.50 26.91 -19.99
CA VAL A 13 -20.47 26.50 -20.96
C VAL A 13 -19.09 26.57 -20.34
N LEU A 14 -18.74 27.67 -19.64
CA LEU A 14 -17.44 27.81 -18.99
C LEU A 14 -17.18 26.71 -17.92
N VAL A 15 -18.20 26.37 -17.13
CA VAL A 15 -18.09 25.30 -16.13
C VAL A 15 -17.89 23.92 -16.81
N LEU A 16 -18.62 23.66 -17.90
CA LEU A 16 -18.47 22.43 -18.66
C LEU A 16 -17.09 22.34 -19.33
N ASP A 17 -16.59 23.43 -19.91
CA ASP A 17 -15.25 23.48 -20.51
C ASP A 17 -14.16 23.22 -19.46
N GLN A 18 -14.31 23.78 -18.23
CA GLN A 18 -13.41 23.49 -17.12
C GLN A 18 -13.45 22.04 -16.67
N LEU A 19 -14.64 21.45 -16.60
CA LEU A 19 -14.80 20.03 -16.27
C LEU A 19 -14.12 19.13 -17.31
N VAL A 20 -14.33 19.41 -18.60
CA VAL A 20 -13.67 18.68 -19.69
C VAL A 20 -12.16 18.81 -19.57
N ALA A 21 -11.63 20.01 -19.37
CA ALA A 21 -10.19 20.22 -19.23
C ALA A 21 -9.60 19.42 -18.04
N ARG A 22 -10.33 19.33 -16.92
CA ARG A 22 -9.91 18.51 -15.77
C ARG A 22 -9.99 17.02 -16.05
N MET A 23 -10.99 16.57 -16.83
CA MET A 23 -11.08 15.17 -17.25
C MET A 23 -9.97 14.78 -18.23
N ASP A 24 -9.51 15.72 -19.07
CA ASP A 24 -8.42 15.49 -20.01
C ASP A 24 -7.05 15.39 -19.33
N ASP A 25 -6.89 15.99 -18.14
CA ASP A 25 -5.68 15.88 -17.33
C ASP A 25 -6.03 15.62 -15.85
N MET A 26 -6.02 14.35 -15.49
CA MET A 26 -6.25 13.89 -14.11
C MET A 26 -4.96 13.82 -13.28
N SER A 27 -3.81 14.21 -13.84
CA SER A 27 -2.50 14.07 -13.16
C SER A 27 -2.46 14.64 -11.76
N PRO A 28 -3.06 15.81 -11.44
CA PRO A 28 -3.05 16.34 -10.08
C PRO A 28 -3.81 15.45 -9.08
N ALA A 29 -5.01 14.97 -9.45
CA ALA A 29 -5.78 14.06 -8.62
C ALA A 29 -5.10 12.69 -8.47
N LEU A 30 -4.49 12.19 -9.55
CA LEU A 30 -3.74 10.92 -9.54
C LEU A 30 -2.48 11.00 -8.68
N ALA A 31 -1.82 12.15 -8.61
CA ALA A 31 -0.69 12.35 -7.72
C ALA A 31 -1.11 12.25 -6.24
N GLU A 32 -2.20 12.93 -5.86
CA GLU A 32 -2.77 12.86 -4.52
C GLU A 32 -3.20 11.42 -4.17
N ILE A 33 -3.94 10.76 -5.06
CA ILE A 33 -4.29 9.33 -4.91
C ILE A 33 -3.05 8.46 -4.75
N GLY A 34 -2.00 8.72 -5.52
CA GLY A 34 -0.74 8.01 -5.45
C GLY A 34 -0.06 8.14 -4.08
N GLU A 35 -0.02 9.36 -3.53
CA GLU A 35 0.53 9.63 -2.19
C GLU A 35 -0.26 8.92 -1.10
N ASP A 36 -1.57 9.00 -1.12
CA ASP A 36 -2.45 8.38 -0.14
C ASP A 36 -2.37 6.85 -0.19
N LEU A 37 -2.34 6.26 -1.38
CA LEU A 37 -2.15 4.82 -1.53
C LEU A 37 -0.77 4.37 -1.04
N VAL A 38 0.28 5.15 -1.25
CA VAL A 38 1.62 4.88 -0.71
C VAL A 38 1.58 4.86 0.81
N GLU A 39 0.93 5.84 1.45
CA GLU A 39 0.79 5.89 2.90
C GLU A 39 -0.04 4.72 3.43
N SER A 40 -1.18 4.44 2.82
CA SER A 40 -2.03 3.29 3.15
C SER A 40 -1.24 1.98 3.09
N MET A 41 -0.54 1.71 1.98
CA MET A 41 0.29 0.51 1.82
C MET A 41 1.42 0.43 2.86
N LYS A 42 2.10 1.53 3.18
CA LYS A 42 3.09 1.60 4.26
C LYS A 42 2.49 1.32 5.64
N GLY A 43 1.28 1.83 5.89
CA GLY A 43 0.53 1.61 7.13
C GLY A 43 0.21 0.13 7.40
N ARG A 44 0.03 -0.67 6.35
CA ARG A 44 -0.23 -2.12 6.46
C ARG A 44 0.92 -2.90 7.11
N PHE A 45 2.16 -2.45 6.97
CA PHE A 45 3.29 -3.03 7.70
C PHE A 45 3.22 -2.78 9.21
N ALA A 46 2.60 -1.67 9.63
CA ALA A 46 2.37 -1.39 11.03
C ALA A 46 1.22 -2.19 11.61
N SER A 47 0.14 -2.39 10.86
CA SER A 47 -1.04 -3.18 11.26
C SER A 47 -0.86 -4.68 11.04
N ALA A 48 0.03 -5.10 10.13
CA ALA A 48 0.20 -6.46 9.61
C ALA A 48 -1.13 -7.04 9.07
N LYS A 49 -1.85 -6.24 8.29
CA LYS A 49 -3.13 -6.60 7.66
C LYS A 49 -3.09 -6.36 6.15
N ALA A 50 -3.85 -7.17 5.43
CA ALA A 50 -4.12 -6.99 4.00
C ALA A 50 -5.13 -5.85 3.75
N PRO A 51 -5.34 -5.41 2.49
CA PRO A 51 -6.33 -4.38 2.16
C PRO A 51 -7.76 -4.69 2.62
N ASP A 52 -8.15 -5.96 2.62
CA ASP A 52 -9.45 -6.46 3.09
C ASP A 52 -9.54 -6.60 4.62
N GLY A 53 -8.50 -6.20 5.36
CA GLY A 53 -8.42 -6.31 6.81
C GLY A 53 -7.95 -7.68 7.33
N THR A 54 -7.74 -8.67 6.47
CA THR A 54 -7.25 -10.00 6.87
C THR A 54 -5.85 -9.91 7.48
N PRO A 55 -5.61 -10.48 8.68
CA PRO A 55 -4.28 -10.47 9.28
C PRO A 55 -3.27 -11.25 8.43
N TRP A 56 -2.07 -10.70 8.28
CA TRP A 56 -0.98 -11.41 7.61
C TRP A 56 -0.55 -12.66 8.35
N ALA A 57 -0.17 -13.68 7.61
CA ALA A 57 0.45 -14.87 8.17
C ALA A 57 1.66 -14.50 9.05
N PRO A 58 1.79 -15.08 10.25
CA PRO A 58 2.91 -14.78 11.16
C PRO A 58 4.26 -15.13 10.55
N ASN A 59 5.32 -14.63 11.17
CA ASN A 59 6.68 -15.05 10.83
C ASN A 59 6.88 -16.54 11.15
N SER A 60 7.63 -17.23 10.29
CA SER A 60 8.00 -18.62 10.55
C SER A 60 8.88 -18.73 11.83
N PRO A 61 8.86 -19.88 12.51
CA PRO A 61 9.75 -20.11 13.66
C PRO A 61 11.22 -19.88 13.32
N VAL A 62 11.64 -20.25 12.11
CA VAL A 62 13.02 -20.04 11.62
C VAL A 62 13.35 -18.56 11.54
N THR A 63 12.44 -17.73 11.00
CA THR A 63 12.61 -16.27 10.95
C THR A 63 12.72 -15.66 12.34
N ILE A 64 11.89 -16.10 13.28
CA ILE A 64 11.93 -15.63 14.66
C ILE A 64 13.23 -16.03 15.35
N THR A 65 13.69 -17.26 15.17
CA THR A 65 14.95 -17.76 15.74
C THR A 65 16.15 -16.96 15.19
N ALA A 66 16.21 -16.74 13.89
CA ALA A 66 17.25 -15.93 13.26
C ALA A 66 17.24 -14.49 13.79
N TYR A 67 16.07 -13.87 13.87
CA TYR A 67 15.90 -12.53 14.44
C TYR A 67 16.38 -12.43 15.88
N LEU A 68 16.02 -13.40 16.74
CA LEU A 68 16.43 -13.41 18.14
C LEU A 68 17.93 -13.61 18.31
N GLY A 69 18.57 -14.33 17.38
CA GLY A 69 20.03 -14.53 17.35
C GLY A 69 20.83 -13.24 17.17
N LEU A 70 20.24 -12.19 16.56
CA LEU A 70 20.89 -10.89 16.41
C LEU A 70 21.05 -10.14 17.74
N PHE A 71 20.35 -10.53 18.78
CA PHE A 71 20.31 -9.78 20.05
C PHE A 71 20.81 -10.59 21.23
N LYS A 72 21.84 -10.09 21.89
CA LYS A 72 22.30 -10.65 23.17
C LYS A 72 21.16 -10.64 24.20
N GLY A 73 21.09 -11.71 25.01
CA GLY A 73 20.10 -11.83 26.07
C GLY A 73 18.71 -12.24 25.64
N SER A 74 18.52 -12.67 24.37
CA SER A 74 17.27 -13.27 23.92
C SER A 74 17.07 -14.68 24.50
N HIS A 75 18.14 -15.41 24.80
CA HIS A 75 18.10 -16.75 25.37
C HIS A 75 18.74 -16.76 26.75
N LYS A 76 18.29 -17.68 27.60
CA LYS A 76 18.92 -18.03 28.88
C LYS A 76 20.09 -18.98 28.64
N LYS A 77 20.83 -19.29 29.70
CA LYS A 77 21.96 -20.24 29.67
C LYS A 77 21.53 -21.67 29.26
N ASP A 78 20.29 -22.03 29.55
CA ASP A 78 19.69 -23.32 29.22
C ASP A 78 19.13 -23.41 27.77
N GLY A 79 19.30 -22.33 26.96
CA GLY A 79 18.80 -22.23 25.61
C GLY A 79 17.34 -21.78 25.47
N SER A 80 16.58 -21.72 26.55
CA SER A 80 15.19 -21.26 26.53
C SER A 80 15.12 -19.74 26.33
N LEU A 81 13.96 -19.23 25.84
CA LEU A 81 13.77 -17.80 25.66
C LEU A 81 13.75 -17.07 27.00
N SER A 82 14.50 -15.99 27.12
CA SER A 82 14.39 -15.06 28.20
C SER A 82 13.11 -14.22 28.11
N LYS A 83 12.71 -13.51 29.16
CA LYS A 83 11.60 -12.55 29.09
C LYS A 83 11.79 -11.52 27.95
N LYS A 84 13.02 -11.02 27.78
CA LYS A 84 13.37 -10.10 26.65
C LYS A 84 13.24 -10.79 25.30
N GLY A 85 13.65 -12.04 25.18
CA GLY A 85 13.49 -12.84 23.96
C GLY A 85 12.03 -13.05 23.60
N GLN A 86 11.19 -13.38 24.58
CA GLN A 86 9.73 -13.54 24.38
C GLN A 86 9.08 -12.22 23.89
N GLN A 87 9.42 -11.09 24.52
CA GLN A 87 8.90 -9.78 24.10
C GLN A 87 9.33 -9.42 22.68
N ARG A 88 10.60 -9.65 22.32
CA ARG A 88 11.12 -9.42 20.97
C ARG A 88 10.42 -10.30 19.93
N ALA A 89 10.24 -11.57 20.24
CA ALA A 89 9.53 -12.49 19.35
C ALA A 89 8.08 -12.04 19.10
N ALA A 90 7.37 -11.65 20.18
CA ALA A 90 5.98 -11.19 20.10
C ALA A 90 5.84 -9.86 19.35
N SER A 91 6.83 -8.95 19.45
CA SER A 91 6.79 -7.64 18.79
C SER A 91 7.28 -7.67 17.32
N LYS A 92 7.90 -8.78 16.87
CA LYS A 92 8.42 -8.88 15.51
C LYS A 92 7.31 -9.05 14.49
N LYS A 93 6.95 -7.95 13.82
CA LYS A 93 5.92 -7.97 12.76
C LYS A 93 6.43 -8.62 11.46
N PRO A 94 5.55 -9.29 10.70
CA PRO A 94 5.87 -9.77 9.36
C PRO A 94 6.30 -8.62 8.43
N GLY A 95 7.19 -8.90 7.48
CA GLY A 95 7.63 -7.92 6.49
C GLY A 95 8.54 -6.80 7.01
N THR A 96 8.78 -6.75 8.30
CA THR A 96 9.70 -5.76 8.90
C THR A 96 11.10 -6.36 9.04
N GLY A 97 11.92 -6.25 7.97
CA GLY A 97 13.36 -6.51 8.04
C GLY A 97 14.10 -5.46 8.88
N GLU A 98 15.40 -5.59 9.03
CA GLU A 98 16.22 -4.62 9.77
C GLU A 98 16.16 -3.22 9.16
N THR A 99 16.21 -3.14 7.83
CA THR A 99 16.21 -1.89 7.06
C THR A 99 14.81 -1.39 6.74
N LYS A 100 13.76 -2.20 6.95
CA LYS A 100 12.39 -1.94 6.49
C LYS A 100 12.29 -1.61 4.99
N ALA A 101 13.27 -2.11 4.20
CA ALA A 101 13.43 -1.73 2.81
C ALA A 101 12.14 -1.85 1.99
N LEU A 102 11.37 -2.93 2.14
CA LEU A 102 10.11 -3.10 1.41
C LEU A 102 9.11 -1.98 1.71
N GLN A 103 8.93 -1.65 2.98
CA GLN A 103 8.02 -0.58 3.41
C GLN A 103 8.47 0.80 2.92
N THR A 104 9.77 1.08 3.00
CA THR A 104 10.32 2.42 2.71
C THR A 104 10.46 2.70 1.22
N THR A 105 10.50 1.67 0.37
CA THR A 105 10.64 1.81 -1.09
C THR A 105 9.31 1.83 -1.85
N ILE A 106 8.18 1.74 -1.15
CA ILE A 106 6.87 1.91 -1.79
C ILE A 106 6.80 3.36 -2.28
N ASN A 107 6.49 3.50 -3.56
CA ASN A 107 6.33 4.79 -4.23
C ASN A 107 5.19 4.70 -5.26
N TYR A 108 4.83 5.85 -5.82
CA TYR A 108 3.93 5.92 -6.96
C TYR A 108 4.65 6.53 -8.17
N GLN A 109 4.10 6.29 -9.34
CA GLN A 109 4.53 6.86 -10.60
C GLN A 109 3.31 7.18 -11.46
N LEU A 110 3.25 8.38 -12.01
CA LEU A 110 2.28 8.73 -13.04
C LEU A 110 2.75 8.12 -14.36
N GLU A 111 1.97 7.20 -14.90
CA GLU A 111 2.23 6.56 -16.18
C GLU A 111 1.70 7.42 -17.34
N SER A 112 0.61 8.13 -17.11
CA SER A 112 -0.06 9.04 -18.03
C SER A 112 -0.92 10.05 -17.27
N ASN A 113 -1.64 10.91 -17.98
CA ASN A 113 -2.60 11.87 -17.41
C ASN A 113 -3.89 11.22 -16.85
N ASP A 114 -4.05 9.91 -17.01
CA ASP A 114 -5.21 9.13 -16.54
C ASP A 114 -4.83 7.87 -15.74
N THR A 115 -3.54 7.62 -15.53
CA THR A 115 -3.06 6.39 -14.92
C THR A 115 -1.94 6.63 -13.92
N VAL A 116 -2.10 6.10 -12.70
CA VAL A 116 -1.07 6.06 -11.65
C VAL A 116 -0.76 4.62 -11.25
N SER A 117 0.53 4.29 -11.14
CA SER A 117 1.02 3.03 -10.62
C SER A 117 1.57 3.21 -9.20
N VAL A 118 1.21 2.32 -8.29
CA VAL A 118 1.72 2.33 -6.91
C VAL A 118 2.31 0.97 -6.55
N GLY A 119 3.51 0.95 -6.01
CA GLY A 119 4.16 -0.31 -5.67
C GLY A 119 5.59 -0.16 -5.14
N SER A 120 6.31 -1.28 -5.11
CA SER A 120 7.72 -1.31 -4.72
C SER A 120 8.59 -1.86 -5.84
N PRO A 121 9.75 -1.25 -6.15
CA PRO A 121 10.67 -1.71 -7.18
C PRO A 121 11.49 -2.93 -6.75
N LEU A 122 11.31 -3.44 -5.54
CA LEU A 122 12.09 -4.56 -5.03
C LEU A 122 11.64 -5.89 -5.64
N VAL A 123 12.59 -6.65 -6.15
CA VAL A 123 12.35 -7.93 -6.84
C VAL A 123 11.51 -8.91 -5.99
N TYR A 124 11.71 -8.91 -4.68
CA TYR A 124 10.97 -9.80 -3.77
C TYR A 124 9.61 -9.26 -3.32
N ALA A 125 9.23 -8.04 -3.72
CA ALA A 125 7.96 -7.42 -3.35
C ALA A 125 6.76 -8.27 -3.82
N ALA A 126 6.79 -8.75 -5.06
CA ALA A 126 5.76 -9.62 -5.61
C ALA A 126 5.65 -10.93 -4.83
N MET A 127 6.78 -11.56 -4.48
CA MET A 127 6.79 -12.78 -3.68
C MET A 127 6.26 -12.57 -2.27
N PHE A 128 6.52 -11.41 -1.66
CA PHE A 128 5.95 -11.07 -0.36
C PHE A 128 4.44 -10.84 -0.45
N ASN A 129 3.99 -10.13 -1.50
CA ASN A 129 2.58 -9.80 -1.71
C ASN A 129 1.73 -11.04 -2.01
N PHE A 130 2.14 -11.83 -2.99
CA PHE A 130 1.34 -12.96 -3.52
C PHE A 130 1.72 -14.31 -2.93
N GLY A 131 2.83 -14.38 -2.21
CA GLY A 131 3.38 -15.64 -1.73
C GLY A 131 3.97 -16.49 -2.84
N GLY A 132 4.41 -17.70 -2.49
CA GLY A 132 4.92 -18.68 -3.44
C GLY A 132 5.15 -20.03 -2.80
N THR A 133 4.96 -21.10 -3.56
CA THR A 133 5.19 -22.47 -3.11
C THR A 133 6.45 -23.04 -3.77
N ARG A 134 7.11 -23.99 -3.13
CA ARG A 134 8.24 -24.71 -3.71
C ARG A 134 7.88 -25.47 -4.98
N GLU A 135 6.63 -25.87 -5.13
CA GLU A 135 6.12 -26.51 -6.34
C GLU A 135 6.24 -25.58 -7.56
N LYS A 136 5.84 -24.29 -7.39
CA LYS A 136 5.91 -23.28 -8.45
C LYS A 136 7.30 -22.65 -8.59
N PHE A 137 8.05 -22.59 -7.50
CA PHE A 137 9.37 -21.96 -7.41
C PHE A 137 10.35 -22.89 -6.70
N PRO A 138 10.94 -23.87 -7.40
CA PRO A 138 11.78 -24.93 -6.80
C PRO A 138 12.99 -24.45 -6.00
N ASN A 139 13.48 -23.24 -6.27
CA ASN A 139 14.62 -22.63 -5.59
C ASN A 139 14.26 -21.96 -4.25
N LEU A 140 12.99 -21.94 -3.85
CA LEU A 140 12.60 -21.46 -2.55
C LEU A 140 13.05 -22.41 -1.44
N TRP A 141 13.49 -21.85 -0.32
CA TRP A 141 13.84 -22.60 0.89
C TRP A 141 12.60 -23.22 1.58
N GLY A 142 11.39 -22.76 1.27
CA GLY A 142 10.11 -23.24 1.78
C GLY A 142 8.96 -22.44 1.15
N ASP A 143 7.73 -22.80 1.48
CA ASP A 143 6.57 -22.05 1.05
C ASP A 143 6.50 -20.69 1.76
N ILE A 144 6.24 -19.65 1.00
CA ILE A 144 6.13 -18.28 1.47
C ILE A 144 4.65 -17.90 1.43
N PRO A 145 4.01 -17.66 2.59
CA PRO A 145 2.61 -17.25 2.60
C PRO A 145 2.45 -15.84 2.02
N ALA A 146 1.35 -15.61 1.32
CA ALA A 146 0.98 -14.28 0.85
C ALA A 146 0.78 -13.30 2.03
N ARG A 147 1.25 -12.09 1.84
CA ARG A 147 1.05 -10.96 2.75
C ARG A 147 0.80 -9.72 1.92
N GLU A 148 -0.44 -9.58 1.50
CA GLU A 148 -0.86 -8.53 0.57
C GLU A 148 -0.71 -7.16 1.22
N PHE A 149 0.26 -6.38 0.76
CA PHE A 149 0.43 -4.98 1.11
C PHE A 149 -0.05 -4.05 -0.01
N ALA A 150 0.06 -4.50 -1.27
CA ALA A 150 -0.39 -3.77 -2.43
C ALA A 150 -1.85 -4.14 -2.76
N GLY A 151 -2.68 -3.13 -2.90
CA GLY A 151 -4.11 -3.27 -3.19
C GLY A 151 -4.89 -2.06 -2.66
N VAL A 152 -6.15 -1.96 -2.99
CA VAL A 152 -7.06 -0.89 -2.59
C VAL A 152 -8.04 -1.44 -1.55
N SER A 153 -8.06 -0.87 -0.35
CA SER A 153 -9.07 -1.17 0.67
C SER A 153 -10.36 -0.40 0.40
N ASP A 154 -11.43 -0.72 1.13
CA ASP A 154 -12.69 0.04 1.01
C ASP A 154 -12.50 1.50 1.43
N ALA A 155 -11.71 1.77 2.48
CA ALA A 155 -11.37 3.14 2.89
C ALA A 155 -10.55 3.89 1.82
N ASP A 156 -9.57 3.22 1.19
CA ASP A 156 -8.82 3.81 0.08
C ASP A 156 -9.76 4.14 -1.10
N ARG A 157 -10.74 3.28 -1.38
CA ARG A 157 -11.72 3.50 -2.45
C ARG A 157 -12.62 4.70 -2.19
N GLU A 158 -13.09 4.86 -0.95
CA GLU A 158 -13.87 6.02 -0.55
C GLU A 158 -13.06 7.32 -0.71
N ASN A 159 -11.80 7.31 -0.26
CA ASN A 159 -10.90 8.45 -0.40
C ASN A 159 -10.59 8.80 -1.86
N ILE A 160 -10.33 7.80 -2.71
CA ILE A 160 -10.15 8.00 -4.16
C ILE A 160 -11.36 8.70 -4.77
N LEU A 161 -12.58 8.29 -4.43
CA LEU A 161 -13.80 8.91 -4.93
C LEU A 161 -13.95 10.35 -4.45
N GLU A 162 -13.55 10.65 -3.22
CA GLU A 162 -13.56 12.01 -2.68
C GLU A 162 -12.55 12.92 -3.41
N ILE A 163 -11.31 12.45 -3.60
CA ILE A 163 -10.27 13.19 -4.33
C ILE A 163 -10.71 13.48 -5.77
N VAL A 164 -11.20 12.47 -6.49
CA VAL A 164 -11.68 12.63 -7.86
C VAL A 164 -12.86 13.61 -7.93
N GLY A 165 -13.83 13.48 -7.00
CA GLY A 165 -14.98 14.37 -6.91
C GLY A 165 -14.57 15.81 -6.66
N SER A 166 -13.71 16.06 -5.68
CA SER A 166 -13.17 17.37 -5.33
C SER A 166 -12.41 18.00 -6.50
N TYR A 167 -11.54 17.23 -7.14
CA TYR A 167 -10.77 17.70 -8.29
C TYR A 167 -11.67 18.10 -9.47
N LEU A 168 -12.65 17.27 -9.82
CA LEU A 168 -13.56 17.57 -10.93
C LEU A 168 -14.46 18.76 -10.66
N LEU A 169 -14.93 18.92 -9.42
CA LEU A 169 -15.77 20.05 -9.01
C LEU A 169 -14.96 21.34 -8.77
N GLY A 170 -13.65 21.24 -8.58
CA GLY A 170 -12.77 22.37 -8.29
C GLY A 170 -12.96 22.91 -6.87
N ALA A 171 -13.21 21.98 -5.94
CA ALA A 171 -13.41 22.27 -4.53
C ALA A 171 -12.07 22.25 -3.77
#